data_91ecc2d23376ce165a83bbc53ce3297a
#
_entry.id   91ecc2d23376ce165a83bbc53ce3297a
#
_cell.length_a   1.000
_cell.length_b   1.000
_cell.length_c   1.000
_cell.angle_alpha   90.00
_cell.angle_beta   90.00
_cell.angle_gamma   90.00
#
_symmetry.space_group_name_H-M   'P 1'
#
loop_
_entity.id
_entity.type
_entity.pdbx_description
1 polymer ?
#
loop_
_entity_poly.entity_id
_entity_poly.type
_entity_poly.pdbx_seq_one_letter_code
_entity_poly.pdbx_strand_id
1 'polypeptide(L)'
;IAGGVLFQWLFGFNFSVAVWVGYIACFGLATENGLVLLVYLREAIEERGGLENMTLAELRQAVMDGAVHRTRPKLLTELTTMVGLAPMLWATGTGSEIMRPMAAPVLGGILVSDEVVDLLLPVLFYQVRKYRWKKLHRQAIENSWSEKSSKMSDPILAQS
;
A
#
# COMPACT_ATOMS: atom_id res chain seq x y z
N ILE A 1 -2.55 -12.82 -6.91
CA ILE A 1 -2.57 -14.26 -7.30
C ILE A 1 -4.00 -14.80 -7.30
N ALA A 2 -4.79 -14.65 -6.21
CA ALA A 2 -6.14 -15.20 -6.13
C ALA A 2 -7.06 -14.77 -7.28
N GLY A 3 -7.07 -13.50 -7.66
CA GLY A 3 -7.84 -13.00 -8.80
C GLY A 3 -7.37 -13.57 -10.13
N GLY A 4 -6.08 -13.74 -10.33
CA GLY A 4 -5.52 -14.37 -11.51
C GLY A 4 -5.94 -15.82 -11.65
N VAL A 5 -5.92 -16.59 -10.56
CA VAL A 5 -6.39 -17.99 -10.53
C VAL A 5 -7.88 -18.07 -10.84
N LEU A 6 -8.68 -17.16 -10.29
CA LEU A 6 -10.11 -17.11 -10.53
C LEU A 6 -10.43 -16.87 -12.01
N PHE A 7 -9.76 -15.92 -12.65
CA PHE A 7 -9.92 -15.63 -14.07
C PHE A 7 -9.42 -16.77 -14.96
N GLN A 8 -8.27 -17.37 -14.61
CA GLN A 8 -7.76 -18.55 -15.33
C GLN A 8 -8.78 -19.69 -15.29
N TRP A 9 -9.37 -19.95 -14.14
CA TRP A 9 -10.38 -20.99 -13.98
C TRP A 9 -11.67 -20.66 -14.76
N LEU A 10 -12.12 -19.40 -14.69
CA LEU A 10 -13.32 -18.93 -15.36
C LEU A 10 -13.23 -19.06 -16.89
N PHE A 11 -12.06 -18.77 -17.45
CA PHE A 11 -11.80 -18.88 -18.90
C PHE A 11 -11.31 -20.28 -19.33
N GLY A 12 -11.13 -21.20 -18.38
CA GLY A 12 -10.75 -22.60 -18.66
C GLY A 12 -9.33 -22.77 -19.23
N PHE A 13 -8.41 -21.84 -18.94
CA PHE A 13 -7.04 -21.94 -19.43
C PHE A 13 -6.21 -22.91 -18.58
N ASN A 14 -5.54 -23.85 -19.26
CA ASN A 14 -4.59 -24.74 -18.62
C ASN A 14 -3.31 -24.00 -18.21
N PHE A 15 -2.63 -24.49 -17.18
CA PHE A 15 -1.34 -23.97 -16.78
C PHE A 15 -0.31 -24.13 -17.92
N SER A 16 0.18 -22.99 -18.41
CA SER A 16 1.18 -22.90 -19.49
C SER A 16 2.24 -21.87 -19.12
N VAL A 17 3.33 -21.85 -19.89
CA VAL A 17 4.38 -20.83 -19.72
C VAL A 17 3.81 -19.40 -19.87
N ALA A 18 2.84 -19.22 -20.78
CA ALA A 18 2.18 -17.94 -21.00
C ALA A 18 1.42 -17.46 -19.74
N VAL A 19 0.74 -18.37 -19.04
CA VAL A 19 0.06 -18.09 -17.76
C VAL A 19 1.07 -17.68 -16.69
N TRP A 20 2.20 -18.33 -16.58
CA TRP A 20 3.26 -17.95 -15.64
C TRP A 20 3.80 -16.54 -15.89
N VAL A 21 4.03 -16.19 -17.17
CA VAL A 21 4.43 -14.82 -17.55
C VAL A 21 3.37 -13.80 -17.10
N GLY A 22 2.08 -14.12 -17.27
CA GLY A 22 0.98 -13.29 -16.78
C GLY A 22 0.99 -13.10 -15.25
N TYR A 23 1.27 -14.15 -14.48
CA TYR A 23 1.42 -14.05 -13.02
C TYR A 23 2.62 -13.20 -12.60
N ILE A 24 3.76 -13.33 -13.28
CA ILE A 24 4.94 -12.50 -13.00
C ILE A 24 4.64 -11.03 -13.25
N ALA A 25 3.97 -10.72 -14.37
CA ALA A 25 3.54 -9.35 -14.68
C ALA A 25 2.56 -8.80 -13.63
N CYS A 26 1.57 -9.59 -13.22
CA CYS A 26 0.63 -9.23 -12.15
C CYS A 26 1.34 -8.94 -10.82
N PHE A 27 2.33 -9.75 -10.46
CA PHE A 27 3.11 -9.54 -9.24
C PHE A 27 3.93 -8.26 -9.30
N GLY A 28 4.53 -7.96 -10.46
CA GLY A 28 5.27 -6.71 -10.69
C GLY A 28 4.38 -5.48 -10.51
N LEU A 29 3.20 -5.47 -11.15
CA LEU A 29 2.22 -4.38 -11.03
C LEU A 29 1.71 -4.20 -9.60
N ALA A 30 1.40 -5.29 -8.89
CA ALA A 30 0.95 -5.22 -7.50
C ALA A 30 2.03 -4.64 -6.57
N THR A 31 3.30 -5.00 -6.79
CA THR A 31 4.43 -4.46 -6.01
C THR A 31 4.64 -2.98 -6.28
N GLU A 32 4.60 -2.56 -7.54
CA GLU A 32 4.71 -1.17 -7.95
C GLU A 32 3.62 -0.32 -7.31
N ASN A 33 2.36 -0.73 -7.43
CA ASN A 33 1.22 -0.03 -6.83
C ASN A 33 1.34 0.09 -5.31
N GLY A 34 1.76 -0.98 -4.64
CA GLY A 34 1.98 -0.98 -3.19
C GLY A 34 3.09 -0.02 -2.76
N LEU A 35 4.22 0.00 -3.46
CA LEU A 35 5.34 0.91 -3.17
C LEU A 35 4.95 2.37 -3.35
N VAL A 36 4.31 2.69 -4.45
CA VAL A 36 3.88 4.07 -4.74
C VAL A 36 2.89 4.56 -3.68
N LEU A 37 1.92 3.74 -3.29
CA LEU A 37 0.98 4.11 -2.22
C LEU A 37 1.69 4.36 -0.88
N LEU A 38 2.68 3.53 -0.52
CA LEU A 38 3.48 3.73 0.69
C LEU A 38 4.26 5.05 0.68
N VAL A 39 4.82 5.45 -0.47
CA VAL A 39 5.51 6.73 -0.61
C VAL A 39 4.56 7.89 -0.36
N TYR A 40 3.37 7.90 -0.98
CA TYR A 40 2.36 8.95 -0.76
C TYR A 40 1.86 9.03 0.69
N LEU A 41 1.65 7.88 1.33
CA LEU A 41 1.26 7.85 2.74
C LEU A 41 2.37 8.38 3.66
N ARG A 42 3.62 8.13 3.32
CA ARG A 42 4.78 8.65 4.05
C ARG A 42 4.91 10.16 3.86
N GLU A 43 4.81 10.64 2.63
CA GLU A 43 4.86 12.06 2.28
C GLU A 43 3.76 12.85 2.99
N ALA A 44 2.52 12.35 3.00
CA ALA A 44 1.40 12.96 3.71
C ALA A 44 1.63 13.11 5.24
N ILE A 45 2.43 12.23 5.85
CA ILE A 45 2.82 12.36 7.25
C ILE A 45 3.96 13.38 7.41
N GLU A 46 4.95 13.37 6.51
CA GLU A 46 6.10 14.28 6.58
C GLU A 46 5.67 15.73 6.35
N GLU A 47 4.76 16.00 5.42
CA GLU A 47 4.17 17.34 5.17
C GLU A 47 3.47 17.94 6.40
N ARG A 48 2.94 17.10 7.30
CA ARG A 48 2.25 17.54 8.52
C ARG A 48 3.17 17.61 9.75
N GLY A 49 4.49 17.65 9.57
CA GLY A 49 5.47 17.83 10.65
C GLY A 49 5.97 16.53 11.30
N GLY A 50 5.70 15.37 10.69
CA GLY A 50 6.23 14.08 11.15
C GLY A 50 5.45 13.46 12.32
N LEU A 51 5.82 12.23 12.69
CA LEU A 51 5.13 11.45 13.74
C LEU A 51 5.25 12.03 15.16
N GLU A 52 6.29 12.83 15.40
CA GLU A 52 6.61 13.32 16.74
C GLU A 52 5.68 14.46 17.16
N ASN A 53 5.25 15.29 16.21
CA ASN A 53 4.43 16.48 16.48
C ASN A 53 2.93 16.27 16.18
N MET A 54 2.52 15.06 15.78
CA MET A 54 1.15 14.75 15.41
C MET A 54 0.35 14.13 16.54
N THR A 55 -0.92 14.50 16.63
CA THR A 55 -1.93 13.76 17.39
C THR A 55 -2.40 12.51 16.65
N LEU A 56 -2.98 11.57 17.38
CA LEU A 56 -3.52 10.32 16.80
C LEU A 56 -4.66 10.58 15.78
N ALA A 57 -5.41 11.67 15.98
CA ALA A 57 -6.47 12.10 15.06
C ALA A 57 -5.88 12.64 13.75
N GLU A 58 -4.85 13.46 13.83
CA GLU A 58 -4.12 14.00 12.67
C GLU A 58 -3.42 12.92 11.88
N LEU A 59 -2.84 11.92 12.55
CA LEU A 59 -2.26 10.75 11.88
C LEU A 59 -3.30 9.99 11.06
N ARG A 60 -4.50 9.77 11.62
CA ARG A 60 -5.59 9.11 10.89
C ARG A 60 -6.02 9.91 9.67
N GLN A 61 -6.13 11.22 9.83
CA GLN A 61 -6.56 12.12 8.76
C GLN A 61 -5.49 12.20 7.66
N ALA A 62 -4.19 12.28 8.01
CA ALA A 62 -3.09 12.26 7.06
C ALA A 62 -3.09 10.99 6.20
N VAL A 63 -3.31 9.82 6.82
CA VAL A 63 -3.40 8.54 6.10
C VAL A 63 -4.61 8.50 5.18
N MET A 64 -5.76 9.01 5.61
CA MET A 64 -6.97 9.07 4.78
C MET A 64 -6.79 10.00 3.58
N ASP A 65 -6.27 11.19 3.81
CA ASP A 65 -6.04 12.17 2.74
C ASP A 65 -5.00 11.67 1.73
N GLY A 66 -3.90 11.08 2.20
CA GLY A 66 -2.88 10.48 1.33
C GLY A 66 -3.42 9.33 0.48
N ALA A 67 -4.27 8.48 1.05
CA ALA A 67 -4.93 7.41 0.32
C ALA A 67 -5.89 7.94 -0.76
N VAL A 68 -6.75 8.91 -0.40
CA VAL A 68 -7.74 9.50 -1.33
C VAL A 68 -7.07 10.22 -2.49
N HIS A 69 -6.01 11.00 -2.23
CA HIS A 69 -5.27 11.69 -3.29
C HIS A 69 -4.67 10.74 -4.33
N ARG A 70 -4.24 9.56 -3.91
CA ARG A 70 -3.65 8.55 -4.80
C ARG A 70 -4.70 7.78 -5.60
N THR A 71 -5.90 7.59 -5.06
CA THR A 71 -6.94 6.74 -5.68
C THR A 71 -7.32 7.23 -7.09
N ARG A 72 -7.46 8.54 -7.29
CA ARG A 72 -7.87 9.11 -8.58
C ARG A 72 -6.92 8.78 -9.75
N PRO A 73 -5.61 9.13 -9.70
CA PRO A 73 -4.69 8.83 -10.79
C PRO A 73 -4.49 7.32 -10.96
N LYS A 74 -4.56 6.54 -9.88
CA LYS A 74 -4.45 5.09 -9.93
C LYS A 74 -5.60 4.45 -10.69
N LEU A 75 -6.85 4.79 -10.37
CA LEU A 75 -8.02 4.27 -11.08
C LEU A 75 -7.94 4.52 -12.59
N LEU A 76 -7.44 5.69 -12.99
CA LEU A 76 -7.27 5.99 -14.42
C LEU A 76 -6.26 5.05 -15.08
N THR A 77 -5.12 4.79 -14.43
CA THR A 77 -4.08 3.88 -14.93
C THR A 77 -4.60 2.45 -15.00
N GLU A 78 -5.31 1.99 -13.99
CA GLU A 78 -5.91 0.64 -13.93
C GLU A 78 -6.94 0.44 -15.03
N LEU A 79 -7.86 1.39 -15.20
CA LEU A 79 -8.85 1.35 -16.27
C LEU A 79 -8.18 1.32 -17.66
N THR A 80 -7.16 2.14 -17.87
CA THR A 80 -6.40 2.16 -19.13
C THR A 80 -5.75 0.80 -19.40
N THR A 81 -5.14 0.20 -18.39
CA THR A 81 -4.52 -1.13 -18.50
C THR A 81 -5.56 -2.20 -18.78
N MET A 82 -6.72 -2.17 -18.11
CA MET A 82 -7.81 -3.11 -18.38
C MET A 82 -8.36 -2.99 -19.78
N VAL A 83 -8.62 -1.76 -20.25
CA VAL A 83 -9.10 -1.50 -21.61
C VAL A 83 -8.07 -1.95 -22.66
N GLY A 84 -6.77 -1.76 -22.39
CA GLY A 84 -5.68 -2.18 -23.26
C GLY A 84 -5.53 -3.71 -23.35
N LEU A 85 -5.73 -4.41 -22.24
CA LEU A 85 -5.59 -5.88 -22.18
C LEU A 85 -6.90 -6.62 -22.52
N ALA A 86 -8.05 -6.00 -22.30
CA ALA A 86 -9.34 -6.65 -22.54
C ALA A 86 -9.48 -7.24 -23.96
N PRO A 87 -9.12 -6.55 -25.06
CA PRO A 87 -9.23 -7.13 -26.40
C PRO A 87 -8.41 -8.40 -26.60
N MET A 88 -7.32 -8.57 -25.84
CA MET A 88 -6.49 -9.77 -25.93
C MET A 88 -7.22 -11.05 -25.50
N LEU A 89 -8.21 -10.95 -24.60
CA LEU A 89 -9.01 -12.12 -24.18
C LEU A 89 -9.89 -12.68 -25.29
N TRP A 90 -10.32 -11.84 -26.23
CA TRP A 90 -11.15 -12.23 -27.38
C TRP A 90 -10.36 -12.29 -28.69
N ALA A 91 -9.05 -12.12 -28.66
CA ALA A 91 -8.21 -12.19 -29.83
C ALA A 91 -8.37 -13.55 -30.52
N THR A 92 -8.49 -13.53 -31.85
CA THR A 92 -8.57 -14.70 -32.71
C THR A 92 -7.46 -14.60 -33.76
N GLY A 93 -6.87 -15.76 -34.15
CA GLY A 93 -5.80 -15.81 -35.12
C GLY A 93 -4.51 -16.37 -34.53
N THR A 94 -3.44 -16.39 -35.36
CA THR A 94 -2.11 -16.86 -34.97
C THR A 94 -1.54 -16.05 -33.80
N GLY A 95 -1.16 -16.71 -32.71
CA GLY A 95 -0.63 -16.11 -31.50
C GLY A 95 -1.69 -15.87 -30.39
N SER A 96 -2.98 -15.99 -30.70
CA SER A 96 -4.04 -15.86 -29.67
C SER A 96 -3.95 -16.93 -28.60
N GLU A 97 -3.42 -18.12 -28.94
CA GLU A 97 -3.19 -19.23 -28.00
C GLU A 97 -2.22 -18.88 -26.85
N ILE A 98 -1.33 -17.93 -27.09
CA ILE A 98 -0.37 -17.43 -26.08
C ILE A 98 -0.89 -16.16 -25.41
N MET A 99 -1.48 -15.24 -26.19
CA MET A 99 -1.95 -13.94 -25.68
C MET A 99 -3.11 -14.06 -24.69
N ARG A 100 -4.10 -14.91 -25.00
CA ARG A 100 -5.29 -15.10 -24.15
C ARG A 100 -4.96 -15.63 -22.75
N PRO A 101 -4.22 -16.77 -22.63
CA PRO A 101 -3.88 -17.30 -21.31
C PRO A 101 -2.89 -16.42 -20.54
N MET A 102 -2.13 -15.54 -21.19
CA MET A 102 -1.28 -14.55 -20.53
C MET A 102 -2.08 -13.36 -20.00
N ALA A 103 -3.06 -12.85 -20.76
CA ALA A 103 -3.84 -11.69 -20.38
C ALA A 103 -4.84 -11.97 -19.21
N ALA A 104 -5.37 -13.20 -19.14
CA ALA A 104 -6.36 -13.57 -18.14
C ALA A 104 -5.88 -13.40 -16.69
N PRO A 105 -4.73 -13.98 -16.28
CA PRO A 105 -4.23 -13.79 -14.91
C PRO A 105 -3.83 -12.35 -14.59
N VAL A 106 -3.38 -11.58 -15.59
CA VAL A 106 -3.05 -10.15 -15.38
C VAL A 106 -4.31 -9.36 -15.10
N LEU A 107 -5.35 -9.48 -15.92
CA LEU A 107 -6.63 -8.78 -15.72
C LEU A 107 -7.30 -9.17 -14.41
N GLY A 108 -7.39 -10.47 -14.13
CA GLY A 108 -7.98 -10.96 -12.88
C GLY A 108 -7.14 -10.57 -11.65
N GLY A 109 -5.82 -10.53 -11.80
CA GLY A 109 -4.91 -10.09 -10.77
C GLY A 109 -5.07 -8.61 -10.45
N ILE A 110 -5.12 -7.73 -11.45
CA ILE A 110 -5.34 -6.29 -11.27
C ILE A 110 -6.66 -6.05 -10.56
N LEU A 111 -7.78 -6.58 -11.07
CA LEU A 111 -9.11 -6.39 -10.49
C LEU A 111 -9.18 -6.72 -9.00
N VAL A 112 -8.57 -7.81 -8.57
CA VAL A 112 -8.67 -8.27 -7.17
C VAL A 112 -7.55 -7.72 -6.30
N SER A 113 -6.31 -7.63 -6.81
CA SER A 113 -5.18 -7.21 -5.99
C SER A 113 -5.23 -5.72 -5.67
N ASP A 114 -5.68 -4.90 -6.60
CA ASP A 114 -5.69 -3.45 -6.42
C ASP A 114 -6.74 -3.04 -5.40
N GLU A 115 -7.94 -3.61 -5.44
CA GLU A 115 -8.96 -3.39 -4.42
C GLU A 115 -8.48 -3.80 -3.02
N VAL A 116 -7.81 -4.94 -2.92
CA VAL A 116 -7.28 -5.44 -1.64
C VAL A 116 -6.13 -4.57 -1.15
N VAL A 117 -5.20 -4.18 -2.02
CA VAL A 117 -4.05 -3.33 -1.64
C VAL A 117 -4.52 -1.95 -1.20
N ASP A 118 -5.47 -1.34 -1.91
CA ASP A 118 -5.97 0.00 -1.61
C ASP A 118 -6.74 0.08 -0.28
N LEU A 119 -7.41 -1.00 0.12
CA LEU A 119 -8.08 -1.08 1.41
C LEU A 119 -7.13 -1.50 2.54
N LEU A 120 -6.31 -2.51 2.29
CA LEU A 120 -5.51 -3.16 3.33
C LEU A 120 -4.25 -2.34 3.68
N LEU A 121 -3.61 -1.74 2.69
CA LEU A 121 -2.34 -1.04 2.88
C LEU A 121 -2.47 0.20 3.77
N PRO A 122 -3.45 1.11 3.58
CA PRO A 122 -3.64 2.24 4.50
C PRO A 122 -3.95 1.80 5.93
N VAL A 123 -4.72 0.73 6.10
CA VAL A 123 -5.07 0.19 7.43
C VAL A 123 -3.83 -0.38 8.12
N LEU A 124 -3.04 -1.20 7.43
CA LEU A 124 -1.79 -1.73 7.96
C LEU A 124 -0.77 -0.62 8.26
N PHE A 125 -0.62 0.32 7.34
CA PHE A 125 0.26 1.46 7.53
C PHE A 125 -0.13 2.27 8.77
N TYR A 126 -1.43 2.56 8.94
CA TYR A 126 -1.93 3.26 10.14
C TYR A 126 -1.64 2.46 11.42
N GLN A 127 -1.85 1.14 11.43
CA GLN A 127 -1.58 0.30 12.60
C GLN A 127 -0.11 0.32 12.99
N VAL A 128 0.80 0.17 12.02
CA VAL A 128 2.25 0.21 12.24
C VAL A 128 2.69 1.59 12.76
N ARG A 129 2.18 2.66 12.15
CA ARG A 129 2.50 4.04 12.58
C ARG A 129 1.93 4.37 13.95
N LYS A 130 0.71 3.92 14.24
CA LYS A 130 0.09 4.05 15.58
C LYS A 130 0.91 3.34 16.66
N TYR A 131 1.44 2.16 16.35
CA TYR A 131 2.30 1.44 17.28
C TYR A 131 3.61 2.21 17.56
N ARG A 132 4.26 2.73 16.51
CA ARG A 132 5.47 3.56 16.62
C ARG A 132 5.19 4.86 17.36
N TRP A 133 4.08 5.54 17.07
CA TRP A 133 3.65 6.75 17.77
C TRP A 133 3.49 6.53 19.26
N LYS A 134 2.81 5.46 19.67
CA LYS A 134 2.66 5.09 21.08
C LYS A 134 4.00 4.83 21.77
N LYS A 135 4.95 4.21 21.06
CA LYS A 135 6.29 3.95 21.60
C LYS A 135 7.08 5.24 21.82
N LEU A 136 7.06 6.16 20.86
CA LEU A 136 7.74 7.46 20.93
C LEU A 136 7.18 8.32 22.06
N HIS A 137 5.87 8.45 22.16
CA HIS A 137 5.23 9.23 23.23
C HIS A 137 5.46 8.64 24.62
N ARG A 138 5.51 7.32 24.75
CA ARG A 138 5.87 6.67 26.01
C ARG A 138 7.30 7.00 26.42
N GLN A 139 8.26 6.94 25.51
CA GLN A 139 9.66 7.28 25.76
C GLN A 139 9.82 8.78 26.11
N ALA A 140 9.10 9.66 25.44
CA ALA A 140 9.12 11.09 25.74
C ALA A 140 8.60 11.40 27.16
N ILE A 141 7.53 10.73 27.58
CA ILE A 141 7.00 10.85 28.96
C ILE A 141 8.02 10.32 29.98
N GLU A 142 8.60 9.15 29.73
CA GLU A 142 9.57 8.51 30.61
C GLU A 142 10.82 9.36 30.80
N ASN A 143 11.33 9.96 29.70
CA ASN A 143 12.46 10.88 29.74
C ASN A 143 12.12 12.17 30.49
N SER A 144 10.91 12.72 30.33
CA SER A 144 10.47 13.91 31.05
C SER A 144 10.32 13.68 32.56
N TRP A 145 9.92 12.47 32.95
CA TRP A 145 9.86 12.08 34.37
C TRP A 145 11.24 11.89 34.96
N SER A 146 12.18 11.26 34.23
CA SER A 146 13.55 11.08 34.71
C SER A 146 14.28 12.41 34.88
N GLU A 147 14.11 13.34 33.96
CA GLU A 147 14.65 14.69 34.06
C GLU A 147 14.08 15.50 35.24
N LYS A 148 12.75 15.40 35.45
CA LYS A 148 12.11 16.03 36.62
C LYS A 148 12.58 15.44 37.96
N SER A 149 12.73 14.12 38.03
CA SER A 149 13.20 13.44 39.24
C SER A 149 14.67 13.76 39.54
N SER A 150 15.51 13.87 38.50
CA SER A 150 16.91 14.30 38.65
C SER A 150 17.02 15.74 39.17
N LYS A 151 16.21 16.68 38.62
CA LYS A 151 16.17 18.07 39.11
C LYS A 151 15.62 18.20 40.52
N MET A 152 14.83 17.26 41.01
CA MET A 152 14.25 17.28 42.34
C MET A 152 15.16 16.60 43.37
N SER A 153 16.06 15.72 42.93
CA SER A 153 17.08 15.08 43.81
C SER A 153 18.32 15.93 44.05
N ASP A 154 18.56 16.96 43.23
CA ASP A 154 19.71 17.89 43.37
C ASP A 154 19.24 19.30 43.73
N PRO A 155 18.75 19.56 44.95
CA PRO A 155 18.32 20.90 45.39
C PRO A 155 19.48 21.90 45.56
N ILE A 156 20.73 21.45 45.43
CA ILE A 156 21.93 22.26 45.65
C ILE A 156 22.27 23.13 44.44
N LEU A 157 21.83 22.79 43.22
CA LEU A 157 22.12 23.54 42.01
C LEU A 157 21.09 24.60 41.63
N ALA A 158 20.02 24.74 42.40
CA ALA A 158 18.96 25.73 42.16
C ALA A 158 19.20 27.07 42.91
N GLN A 159 20.32 27.24 43.60
CA GLN A 159 20.66 28.42 44.38
C GLN A 159 21.97 29.12 43.95
N SER A 160 22.46 28.88 42.75
CA SER A 160 23.61 29.64 42.22
C SER A 160 23.22 30.46 40.99
#